data_bfcaaa1b99fca98f97b47d9a216bd7f0
#
_entry.id   bfcaaa1b99fca98f97b47d9a216bd7f0
#
_cell.length_a   1.000
_cell.length_b   1.000
_cell.length_c   1.000
_cell.angle_alpha   90.00
_cell.angle_beta   90.00
_cell.angle_gamma   90.00
#
_symmetry.space_group_name_H-M   'P 1'
#
loop_
_entity.id
_entity.type
_entity.pdbx_description
1 polymer ?
#
loop_
_entity_poly.entity_id
_entity_poly.type
_entity_poly.pdbx_seq_one_letter_code
_entity_poly.pdbx_strand_id
1 'polypeptide(L)'
;MRKLLAALALGLMIAPATAADIDAFVSTAIKAATDEILPGFERDNGHTIHASYAPSGALVPRFLRGEPVDIFLTDAPALDELIKQGKIAGGRIDLVRTGIGIAVKKGAPKPDVSTPEALKRALLNAKSIGHASTAGGSITGGHVQWVFRQLGIADEFAPKVKLSMGGPNSRVSVLVSSGQVEIGLQQASELYDNPDVEVIGMLPAPLQQTTQYSAGITSNAKQPEAAKAMIQALTTSQAKAIYKAKGLEPN
;
A
#
# COMPACT_ATOMS: atom_id res chain seq x y z
N MET A 1 22.28 67.04 -19.72
CA MET A 1 22.77 65.68 -19.82
C MET A 1 21.87 64.77 -19.02
N ARG A 2 20.87 64.14 -19.67
CA ARG A 2 19.89 63.21 -19.06
C ARG A 2 20.40 61.76 -19.26
N LYS A 3 20.76 61.07 -18.17
CA LYS A 3 21.11 59.62 -18.21
C LYS A 3 19.82 58.81 -18.15
N LEU A 4 19.48 58.12 -19.25
CA LEU A 4 18.45 57.10 -19.27
C LEU A 4 19.04 55.85 -18.62
N LEU A 5 18.45 55.41 -17.51
CA LEU A 5 18.65 54.06 -16.96
C LEU A 5 17.63 53.13 -17.62
N ALA A 6 18.11 52.26 -18.48
CA ALA A 6 17.30 51.15 -19.01
C ALA A 6 17.28 50.01 -17.97
N ALA A 7 16.14 49.79 -17.34
CA ALA A 7 15.92 48.64 -16.48
C ALA A 7 15.64 47.40 -17.36
N LEU A 8 16.56 46.45 -17.39
CA LEU A 8 16.39 45.16 -18.05
C LEU A 8 15.54 44.25 -17.16
N ALA A 9 14.25 44.17 -17.46
CA ALA A 9 13.37 43.20 -16.81
C ALA A 9 13.67 41.79 -17.33
N LEU A 10 14.39 41.01 -16.54
CA LEU A 10 14.61 39.60 -16.81
C LEU A 10 13.33 38.82 -16.49
N GLY A 11 12.45 38.63 -17.48
CA GLY A 11 11.27 37.80 -17.36
C GLY A 11 11.70 36.35 -17.20
N LEU A 12 11.47 35.77 -16.01
CA LEU A 12 11.52 34.30 -15.84
C LEU A 12 10.46 33.69 -16.76
N MET A 13 10.85 33.13 -17.89
CA MET A 13 10.00 32.24 -18.68
C MET A 13 9.86 30.94 -17.89
N ILE A 14 8.77 30.78 -17.12
CA ILE A 14 8.34 29.48 -16.62
C ILE A 14 7.88 28.71 -17.86
N ALA A 15 8.72 27.81 -18.37
CA ALA A 15 8.30 26.87 -19.41
C ALA A 15 7.11 26.06 -18.86
N PRO A 16 6.02 25.90 -19.62
CA PRO A 16 4.93 25.05 -19.21
C PRO A 16 5.50 23.63 -19.01
N ALA A 17 5.22 23.00 -17.87
CA ALA A 17 5.55 21.60 -17.66
C ALA A 17 4.90 20.80 -18.80
N THR A 18 5.71 20.09 -19.59
CA THR A 18 5.20 19.21 -20.64
C THR A 18 4.44 18.05 -19.98
N ALA A 19 3.25 17.74 -20.53
CA ALA A 19 2.52 16.55 -20.14
C ALA A 19 3.43 15.32 -20.20
N ALA A 20 3.39 14.47 -19.19
CA ALA A 20 4.21 13.26 -19.10
C ALA A 20 3.34 12.05 -18.79
N ASP A 21 3.70 10.92 -19.38
CA ASP A 21 3.15 9.61 -19.02
C ASP A 21 4.08 8.96 -17.99
N ILE A 22 3.56 8.69 -16.79
CA ILE A 22 4.32 8.15 -15.65
C ILE A 22 3.92 6.70 -15.46
N ASP A 23 4.85 5.78 -15.63
CA ASP A 23 4.66 4.37 -15.30
C ASP A 23 4.91 4.16 -13.80
N ALA A 24 3.89 3.74 -13.05
CA ALA A 24 3.96 3.57 -11.60
C ALA A 24 3.66 2.13 -11.16
N PHE A 25 4.53 1.53 -10.35
CA PHE A 25 4.25 0.30 -9.63
C PHE A 25 3.77 0.62 -8.21
N VAL A 26 2.57 0.20 -7.88
CA VAL A 26 1.88 0.59 -6.65
C VAL A 26 1.44 -0.64 -5.85
N SER A 27 1.82 -0.70 -4.58
CA SER A 27 1.35 -1.74 -3.68
C SER A 27 -0.17 -1.65 -3.46
N THR A 28 -0.86 -2.80 -3.50
CA THR A 28 -2.30 -2.88 -3.20
C THR A 28 -2.65 -2.33 -1.81
N ALA A 29 -1.71 -2.37 -0.87
CA ALA A 29 -1.94 -1.87 0.49
C ALA A 29 -2.21 -0.35 0.57
N ILE A 30 -1.78 0.42 -0.44
CA ILE A 30 -2.02 1.87 -0.50
C ILE A 30 -2.94 2.26 -1.65
N LYS A 31 -3.52 1.26 -2.37
CA LYS A 31 -4.35 1.49 -3.55
C LYS A 31 -5.51 2.43 -3.27
N ALA A 32 -6.30 2.17 -2.22
CA ALA A 32 -7.48 2.97 -1.90
C ALA A 32 -7.17 4.46 -1.71
N ALA A 33 -5.99 4.79 -1.17
CA ALA A 33 -5.56 6.17 -1.01
C ALA A 33 -5.02 6.76 -2.31
N THR A 34 -4.23 5.99 -3.07
CA THR A 34 -3.68 6.49 -4.36
C THR A 34 -4.77 6.68 -5.41
N ASP A 35 -5.81 5.84 -5.46
CA ASP A 35 -6.97 6.01 -6.35
C ASP A 35 -7.72 7.34 -6.08
N GLU A 36 -7.63 7.88 -4.86
CA GLU A 36 -8.25 9.16 -4.51
C GLU A 36 -7.30 10.35 -4.73
N ILE A 37 -6.00 10.17 -4.51
CA ILE A 37 -4.99 11.24 -4.62
C ILE A 37 -4.58 11.48 -6.08
N LEU A 38 -4.26 10.41 -6.83
CA LEU A 38 -3.62 10.53 -8.14
C LEU A 38 -4.46 11.26 -9.19
N PRO A 39 -5.80 11.09 -9.28
CA PRO A 39 -6.59 11.85 -10.23
C PRO A 39 -6.54 13.37 -10.02
N GLY A 40 -6.33 13.84 -8.77
CA GLY A 40 -6.07 15.24 -8.47
C GLY A 40 -4.75 15.71 -9.08
N PHE A 41 -3.70 14.95 -8.85
CA PHE A 41 -2.38 15.25 -9.40
C PHE A 41 -2.38 15.30 -10.94
N GLU A 42 -3.04 14.35 -11.61
CA GLU A 42 -3.17 14.34 -13.07
C GLU A 42 -3.85 15.60 -13.60
N ARG A 43 -4.98 15.99 -13.00
CA ARG A 43 -5.70 17.22 -13.40
C ARG A 43 -4.88 18.48 -13.21
N ASP A 44 -4.17 18.59 -12.08
CA ASP A 44 -3.49 19.80 -11.69
C ASP A 44 -2.16 20.02 -12.45
N ASN A 45 -1.56 18.94 -12.96
CA ASN A 45 -0.26 18.96 -13.62
C ASN A 45 -0.31 18.55 -15.11
N GLY A 46 -1.44 18.08 -15.61
CA GLY A 46 -1.58 17.62 -16.99
C GLY A 46 -0.81 16.33 -17.32
N HIS A 47 -0.41 15.57 -16.29
CA HIS A 47 0.26 14.27 -16.46
C HIS A 47 -0.75 13.13 -16.56
N THR A 48 -0.33 11.98 -17.08
CA THR A 48 -1.08 10.73 -17.06
C THR A 48 -0.30 9.69 -16.24
N ILE A 49 -0.99 8.95 -15.36
CA ILE A 49 -0.36 7.92 -14.54
C ILE A 49 -0.86 6.54 -14.96
N HIS A 50 0.06 5.69 -15.40
CA HIS A 50 -0.19 4.28 -15.68
C HIS A 50 0.14 3.45 -14.43
N ALA A 51 -0.79 3.41 -13.47
CA ALA A 51 -0.59 2.70 -12.21
C ALA A 51 -0.85 1.19 -12.37
N SER A 52 0.16 0.39 -12.09
CA SER A 52 0.09 -1.07 -12.05
C SER A 52 0.07 -1.54 -10.60
N TYR A 53 -1.07 -2.07 -10.15
CA TYR A 53 -1.28 -2.50 -8.77
C TYR A 53 -1.00 -3.98 -8.58
N ALA A 54 -0.16 -4.32 -7.59
CA ALA A 54 0.08 -5.70 -7.17
C ALA A 54 0.56 -5.75 -5.69
N PRO A 55 0.54 -6.92 -5.04
CA PRO A 55 1.25 -7.10 -3.77
C PRO A 55 2.74 -6.77 -3.93
N SER A 56 3.33 -6.16 -2.92
CA SER A 56 4.72 -5.64 -2.97
C SER A 56 5.74 -6.66 -3.48
N GLY A 57 5.67 -7.91 -3.00
CA GLY A 57 6.60 -8.97 -3.42
C GLY A 57 6.43 -9.42 -4.88
N ALA A 58 5.37 -9.02 -5.58
CA ALA A 58 5.18 -9.30 -7.00
C ALA A 58 5.73 -8.19 -7.90
N LEU A 59 5.88 -6.96 -7.39
CA LEU A 59 6.31 -5.80 -8.18
C LEU A 59 7.81 -5.85 -8.53
N VAL A 60 8.66 -6.15 -7.54
CA VAL A 60 10.13 -6.19 -7.74
C VAL A 60 10.54 -7.18 -8.82
N PRO A 61 10.05 -8.44 -8.84
CA PRO A 61 10.38 -9.39 -9.90
C PRO A 61 9.96 -8.92 -11.30
N ARG A 62 8.85 -8.19 -11.44
CA ARG A 62 8.40 -7.63 -12.72
C ARG A 62 9.40 -6.61 -13.25
N PHE A 63 9.81 -5.67 -12.38
CA PHE A 63 10.83 -4.68 -12.71
C PHE A 63 12.18 -5.30 -13.10
N LEU A 64 12.63 -6.30 -12.33
CA LEU A 64 13.90 -6.97 -12.62
C LEU A 64 13.88 -7.77 -13.93
N ARG A 65 12.71 -8.14 -14.43
CA ARG A 65 12.52 -8.71 -15.78
C ARG A 65 12.47 -7.68 -16.91
N GLY A 66 12.61 -6.38 -16.57
CA GLY A 66 12.70 -5.29 -17.55
C GLY A 66 11.36 -4.59 -17.85
N GLU A 67 10.31 -4.82 -17.04
CA GLU A 67 9.09 -4.03 -17.18
C GLU A 67 9.38 -2.56 -16.83
N PRO A 68 9.06 -1.60 -17.73
CA PRO A 68 9.39 -0.20 -17.51
C PRO A 68 8.58 0.36 -16.35
N VAL A 69 9.23 1.17 -15.52
CA VAL A 69 8.58 1.88 -14.41
C VAL A 69 9.41 3.09 -14.03
N ASP A 70 8.76 4.22 -13.81
CA ASP A 70 9.39 5.47 -13.37
C ASP A 70 9.46 5.56 -11.85
N ILE A 71 8.40 5.09 -11.17
CA ILE A 71 8.26 5.22 -9.73
C ILE A 71 7.68 3.96 -9.08
N PHE A 72 8.27 3.57 -7.98
CA PHE A 72 7.71 2.58 -7.06
C PHE A 72 7.01 3.25 -5.88
N LEU A 73 5.84 2.72 -5.52
CA LEU A 73 5.14 2.96 -4.27
C LEU A 73 4.93 1.60 -3.59
N THR A 74 5.90 1.18 -2.77
CA THR A 74 5.94 -0.18 -2.21
C THR A 74 6.51 -0.20 -0.80
N ASP A 75 6.65 -1.37 -0.18
CA ASP A 75 7.24 -1.47 1.16
C ASP A 75 8.72 -1.03 1.19
N ALA A 76 9.10 -0.45 2.31
CA ALA A 76 10.43 0.10 2.50
C ALA A 76 11.56 -0.94 2.33
N PRO A 77 11.47 -2.18 2.85
CA PRO A 77 12.50 -3.20 2.62
C PRO A 77 12.74 -3.51 1.15
N ALA A 78 11.68 -3.56 0.34
CA ALA A 78 11.81 -3.80 -1.10
C ALA A 78 12.57 -2.65 -1.80
N LEU A 79 12.27 -1.39 -1.43
CA LEU A 79 13.01 -0.23 -1.95
C LEU A 79 14.46 -0.19 -1.45
N ASP A 80 14.70 -0.51 -0.18
CA ASP A 80 16.05 -0.54 0.37
C ASP A 80 16.95 -1.56 -0.38
N GLU A 81 16.38 -2.70 -0.78
CA GLU A 81 17.11 -3.68 -1.58
C GLU A 81 17.38 -3.17 -3.01
N LEU A 82 16.41 -2.52 -3.64
CA LEU A 82 16.60 -1.89 -4.96
C LEU A 82 17.60 -0.73 -4.92
N ILE A 83 17.66 0.03 -3.82
CA ILE A 83 18.66 1.09 -3.59
C ILE A 83 20.08 0.49 -3.54
N LYS A 84 20.28 -0.60 -2.77
CA LYS A 84 21.57 -1.30 -2.70
C LYS A 84 22.04 -1.80 -4.07
N GLN A 85 21.10 -2.18 -4.93
CA GLN A 85 21.38 -2.61 -6.30
C GLN A 85 21.55 -1.45 -7.29
N GLY A 86 21.48 -0.19 -6.84
CA GLY A 86 21.59 1.00 -7.71
C GLY A 86 20.39 1.19 -8.65
N LYS A 87 19.25 0.57 -8.34
CA LYS A 87 18.03 0.61 -9.18
C LYS A 87 17.09 1.76 -8.84
N ILE A 88 17.25 2.40 -7.68
CA ILE A 88 16.50 3.57 -7.23
C ILE A 88 17.46 4.75 -7.09
N ALA A 89 17.09 5.89 -7.66
CA ALA A 89 17.84 7.13 -7.60
C ALA A 89 17.49 7.92 -6.32
N GLY A 90 18.51 8.48 -5.66
CA GLY A 90 18.31 9.45 -4.57
C GLY A 90 17.71 8.91 -3.27
N GLY A 91 17.51 7.60 -3.17
CA GLY A 91 16.89 6.98 -1.98
C GLY A 91 15.37 6.93 -2.02
N ARG A 92 14.74 6.55 -0.91
CA ARG A 92 13.28 6.47 -0.78
C ARG A 92 12.72 7.60 0.09
N ILE A 93 11.46 7.92 -0.14
CA ILE A 93 10.67 8.86 0.67
C ILE A 93 9.57 8.06 1.37
N ASP A 94 9.55 8.10 2.68
CA ASP A 94 8.53 7.42 3.48
C ASP A 94 7.20 8.17 3.40
N LEU A 95 6.13 7.44 3.06
CA LEU A 95 4.79 8.01 2.86
C LEU A 95 3.87 7.67 4.05
N VAL A 96 3.65 6.39 4.27
CA VAL A 96 2.65 5.89 5.23
C VAL A 96 3.05 4.55 5.80
N ARG A 97 2.44 4.19 6.92
CA ARG A 97 2.54 2.85 7.49
C ARG A 97 1.15 2.30 7.84
N THR A 98 1.04 0.98 7.89
CA THR A 98 -0.16 0.29 8.33
C THR A 98 0.19 -1.04 8.98
N GLY A 99 -0.63 -1.46 9.93
CA GLY A 99 -0.52 -2.77 10.57
C GLY A 99 -1.51 -3.78 10.00
N ILE A 100 -1.48 -4.99 10.53
CA ILE A 100 -2.43 -6.04 10.17
C ILE A 100 -3.68 -5.90 11.02
N GLY A 101 -4.82 -5.76 10.37
CA GLY A 101 -6.14 -5.74 10.96
C GLY A 101 -6.80 -7.11 10.93
N ILE A 102 -7.79 -7.25 11.80
CA ILE A 102 -8.67 -8.41 11.91
C ILE A 102 -10.07 -7.93 11.59
N ALA A 103 -10.75 -8.60 10.68
CA ALA A 103 -12.05 -8.16 10.21
C ALA A 103 -13.07 -9.29 10.13
N VAL A 104 -14.33 -8.89 10.28
CA VAL A 104 -15.51 -9.73 10.07
C VAL A 104 -16.44 -9.07 9.07
N LYS A 105 -17.41 -9.80 8.56
CA LYS A 105 -18.49 -9.20 7.75
C LYS A 105 -19.24 -8.18 8.57
N LYS A 106 -19.60 -7.06 7.98
CA LYS A 106 -20.38 -6.01 8.66
C LYS A 106 -21.66 -6.57 9.27
N GLY A 107 -21.86 -6.27 10.57
CA GLY A 107 -23.00 -6.78 11.34
C GLY A 107 -22.85 -8.22 11.87
N ALA A 108 -21.76 -8.91 11.56
CA ALA A 108 -21.46 -10.21 12.17
C ALA A 108 -20.99 -10.07 13.64
N PRO A 109 -21.05 -11.15 14.44
CA PRO A 109 -20.49 -11.15 15.80
C PRO A 109 -19.03 -10.71 15.81
N LYS A 110 -18.66 -9.91 16.81
CA LYS A 110 -17.30 -9.36 16.99
C LYS A 110 -16.61 -10.09 18.13
N PRO A 111 -15.82 -11.13 17.87
CA PRO A 111 -15.04 -11.79 18.91
C PRO A 111 -14.01 -10.83 19.49
N ASP A 112 -13.66 -11.04 20.76
CA ASP A 112 -12.53 -10.34 21.38
C ASP A 112 -11.21 -10.80 20.75
N VAL A 113 -10.41 -9.85 20.26
CA VAL A 113 -9.10 -10.06 19.64
C VAL A 113 -8.02 -9.19 20.27
N SER A 114 -8.29 -8.63 21.46
CA SER A 114 -7.45 -7.61 22.11
C SER A 114 -6.12 -8.14 22.66
N THR A 115 -6.05 -9.43 22.96
CA THR A 115 -4.83 -10.09 23.45
C THR A 115 -4.49 -11.31 22.60
N PRO A 116 -3.24 -11.81 22.63
CA PRO A 116 -2.88 -13.05 21.94
C PRO A 116 -3.80 -14.23 22.29
N GLU A 117 -4.17 -14.38 23.56
CA GLU A 117 -5.02 -15.46 24.06
C GLU A 117 -6.48 -15.29 23.57
N ALA A 118 -6.98 -14.04 23.55
CA ALA A 118 -8.31 -13.74 23.03
C ALA A 118 -8.35 -14.00 21.51
N LEU A 119 -7.36 -13.52 20.78
CA LEU A 119 -7.21 -13.79 19.35
C LEU A 119 -7.14 -15.30 19.07
N LYS A 120 -6.33 -16.05 19.82
CA LYS A 120 -6.26 -17.51 19.68
C LYS A 120 -7.65 -18.16 19.83
N ARG A 121 -8.41 -17.81 20.88
CA ARG A 121 -9.76 -18.32 21.10
C ARG A 121 -10.71 -17.94 19.95
N ALA A 122 -10.67 -16.68 19.51
CA ALA A 122 -11.49 -16.20 18.39
C ALA A 122 -11.23 -17.00 17.11
N LEU A 123 -9.96 -17.17 16.78
CA LEU A 123 -9.53 -17.92 15.62
C LEU A 123 -9.91 -19.42 15.74
N LEU A 124 -9.71 -20.07 16.87
CA LEU A 124 -10.08 -21.49 17.09
C LEU A 124 -11.58 -21.73 16.94
N ASN A 125 -12.41 -20.78 17.37
CA ASN A 125 -13.87 -20.87 17.31
C ASN A 125 -14.42 -20.55 15.92
N ALA A 126 -13.68 -19.81 15.08
CA ALA A 126 -14.09 -19.49 13.72
C ALA A 126 -14.17 -20.75 12.84
N LYS A 127 -15.21 -20.84 12.00
CA LYS A 127 -15.37 -21.92 11.02
C LYS A 127 -14.43 -21.77 9.83
N SER A 128 -14.05 -20.54 9.52
CA SER A 128 -13.18 -20.25 8.38
C SER A 128 -12.41 -18.94 8.58
N ILE A 129 -11.17 -18.91 8.08
CA ILE A 129 -10.24 -17.78 8.20
C ILE A 129 -9.66 -17.45 6.83
N GLY A 130 -9.61 -16.16 6.51
CA GLY A 130 -9.02 -15.66 5.28
C GLY A 130 -7.71 -14.91 5.53
N HIS A 131 -6.68 -15.18 4.75
CA HIS A 131 -5.50 -14.33 4.65
C HIS A 131 -4.88 -14.40 3.25
N ALA A 132 -3.98 -13.47 2.94
CA ALA A 132 -3.34 -13.43 1.64
C ALA A 132 -2.30 -14.55 1.48
N SER A 133 -2.20 -15.09 0.27
CA SER A 133 -1.22 -16.12 -0.08
C SER A 133 0.17 -15.52 -0.28
N THR A 134 1.20 -16.17 0.24
CA THR A 134 2.60 -15.86 -0.06
C THR A 134 2.95 -16.10 -1.52
N ALA A 135 2.32 -17.08 -2.17
CA ALA A 135 2.52 -17.35 -3.60
C ALA A 135 2.08 -16.17 -4.49
N GLY A 136 1.12 -15.33 -4.03
CA GLY A 136 0.73 -14.08 -4.69
C GLY A 136 1.65 -12.89 -4.40
N GLY A 137 2.77 -13.08 -3.71
CA GLY A 137 3.71 -12.01 -3.34
C GLY A 137 3.29 -11.19 -2.11
N SER A 138 2.35 -11.70 -1.29
CA SER A 138 1.91 -10.99 -0.09
C SER A 138 2.90 -11.18 1.07
N ILE A 139 3.47 -10.06 1.54
CA ILE A 139 4.28 -10.02 2.77
C ILE A 139 3.43 -10.31 4.01
N THR A 140 2.18 -9.84 4.02
CA THR A 140 1.21 -10.05 5.11
C THR A 140 0.91 -11.53 5.32
N GLY A 141 0.77 -12.32 4.23
CA GLY A 141 0.50 -13.74 4.32
C GLY A 141 1.56 -14.52 5.10
N GLY A 142 2.83 -14.20 4.89
CA GLY A 142 3.94 -14.80 5.62
C GLY A 142 3.89 -14.48 7.12
N HIS A 143 3.57 -13.23 7.45
CA HIS A 143 3.45 -12.82 8.86
C HIS A 143 2.24 -13.47 9.55
N VAL A 144 1.09 -13.56 8.89
CA VAL A 144 -0.09 -14.25 9.44
C VAL A 144 0.22 -15.73 9.72
N GLN A 145 0.94 -16.40 8.84
CA GLN A 145 1.41 -17.78 9.10
C GLN A 145 2.37 -17.84 10.30
N TRP A 146 3.23 -16.84 10.48
CA TRP A 146 4.08 -16.74 11.67
C TRP A 146 3.22 -16.54 12.93
N VAL A 147 2.18 -15.69 12.89
CA VAL A 147 1.23 -15.49 14.01
C VAL A 147 0.59 -16.83 14.41
N PHE A 148 0.12 -17.63 13.45
CA PHE A 148 -0.47 -18.93 13.76
C PHE A 148 0.51 -19.87 14.45
N ARG A 149 1.79 -19.85 14.07
CA ARG A 149 2.84 -20.63 14.76
C ARG A 149 3.07 -20.10 16.18
N GLN A 150 3.12 -18.80 16.39
CA GLN A 150 3.30 -18.20 17.73
C GLN A 150 2.14 -18.53 18.67
N LEU A 151 0.93 -18.61 18.13
CA LEU A 151 -0.26 -19.00 18.90
C LEU A 151 -0.37 -20.52 19.10
N GLY A 152 0.49 -21.31 18.45
CA GLY A 152 0.48 -22.77 18.53
C GLY A 152 -0.78 -23.40 17.90
N ILE A 153 -1.25 -22.86 16.78
CA ILE A 153 -2.51 -23.24 16.13
C ILE A 153 -2.36 -23.54 14.63
N ALA A 154 -1.12 -23.54 14.13
CA ALA A 154 -0.85 -23.65 12.69
C ALA A 154 -1.44 -24.93 12.07
N ASP A 155 -1.32 -26.09 12.74
CA ASP A 155 -1.78 -27.36 12.21
C ASP A 155 -3.32 -27.50 12.24
N GLU A 156 -3.97 -26.91 13.24
CA GLU A 156 -5.43 -26.94 13.38
C GLU A 156 -6.14 -26.07 12.34
N PHE A 157 -5.39 -25.13 11.74
CA PHE A 157 -5.97 -24.12 10.84
C PHE A 157 -5.96 -24.51 9.37
N ALA A 158 -5.08 -25.39 8.93
CA ALA A 158 -4.95 -25.76 7.53
C ALA A 158 -6.31 -26.05 6.83
N PRO A 159 -7.25 -26.79 7.43
CA PRO A 159 -8.54 -27.08 6.79
C PRO A 159 -9.52 -25.88 6.82
N LYS A 160 -9.31 -24.88 7.68
CA LYS A 160 -10.19 -23.71 7.84
C LYS A 160 -9.73 -22.49 7.03
N VAL A 161 -8.49 -22.51 6.53
CA VAL A 161 -7.89 -21.35 5.85
C VAL A 161 -8.32 -21.29 4.39
N LYS A 162 -8.79 -20.10 3.98
CA LYS A 162 -8.94 -19.72 2.57
C LYS A 162 -7.94 -18.64 2.22
N LEU A 163 -7.14 -18.93 1.20
CA LEU A 163 -6.11 -18.00 0.74
C LEU A 163 -6.64 -17.05 -0.33
N SER A 164 -6.39 -15.76 -0.12
CA SER A 164 -6.52 -14.76 -1.18
C SER A 164 -5.28 -14.80 -2.06
N MET A 165 -5.47 -15.01 -3.35
CA MET A 165 -4.39 -15.01 -4.35
C MET A 165 -4.12 -13.62 -4.94
N GLY A 166 -4.82 -12.60 -4.47
CA GLY A 166 -4.84 -11.27 -5.06
C GLY A 166 -5.84 -11.16 -6.22
N GLY A 167 -5.98 -9.95 -6.75
CA GLY A 167 -6.97 -9.65 -7.79
C GLY A 167 -8.33 -9.23 -7.24
N PRO A 168 -9.19 -8.64 -8.08
CA PRO A 168 -10.40 -7.92 -7.64
C PRO A 168 -11.37 -8.77 -6.83
N ASN A 169 -11.57 -10.03 -7.21
CA ASN A 169 -12.56 -10.92 -6.62
C ASN A 169 -11.99 -11.89 -5.58
N SER A 170 -10.71 -11.79 -5.27
CA SER A 170 -10.00 -12.73 -4.38
C SER A 170 -9.28 -12.04 -3.23
N ARG A 171 -9.56 -10.74 -2.99
CA ARG A 171 -9.01 -10.02 -1.82
C ARG A 171 -9.61 -10.59 -0.53
N VAL A 172 -8.87 -10.52 0.57
CA VAL A 172 -9.36 -10.98 1.89
C VAL A 172 -10.64 -10.26 2.27
N SER A 173 -10.74 -8.95 2.02
CA SER A 173 -11.96 -8.17 2.27
C SER A 173 -13.17 -8.68 1.47
N VAL A 174 -12.97 -9.20 0.25
CA VAL A 174 -14.03 -9.80 -0.55
C VAL A 174 -14.43 -11.18 0.01
N LEU A 175 -13.47 -11.99 0.44
CA LEU A 175 -13.76 -13.28 1.09
C LEU A 175 -14.60 -13.09 2.37
N VAL A 176 -14.32 -12.04 3.14
CA VAL A 176 -15.08 -11.67 4.35
C VAL A 176 -16.47 -11.16 3.99
N SER A 177 -16.59 -10.15 3.11
CA SER A 177 -17.87 -9.53 2.77
C SER A 177 -18.85 -10.49 2.11
N SER A 178 -18.35 -11.43 1.29
CA SER A 178 -19.17 -12.48 0.67
C SER A 178 -19.53 -13.61 1.63
N GLY A 179 -18.99 -13.62 2.87
CA GLY A 179 -19.23 -14.70 3.84
C GLY A 179 -18.49 -16.00 3.53
N GLN A 180 -17.53 -15.98 2.61
CA GLN A 180 -16.70 -17.16 2.35
C GLN A 180 -15.77 -17.47 3.52
N VAL A 181 -15.40 -16.46 4.32
CA VAL A 181 -14.67 -16.59 5.57
C VAL A 181 -15.33 -15.78 6.67
N GLU A 182 -15.25 -16.26 7.91
CA GLU A 182 -15.80 -15.56 9.08
C GLU A 182 -14.86 -14.48 9.59
N ILE A 183 -13.54 -14.76 9.61
CA ILE A 183 -12.50 -13.82 10.04
C ILE A 183 -11.48 -13.65 8.93
N GLY A 184 -11.12 -12.40 8.63
CA GLY A 184 -10.07 -12.05 7.69
C GLY A 184 -8.91 -11.33 8.39
N LEU A 185 -7.66 -11.67 8.01
CA LEU A 185 -6.45 -11.00 8.46
C LEU A 185 -5.69 -10.45 7.25
N GLN A 186 -5.53 -9.11 7.19
CA GLN A 186 -4.86 -8.43 6.08
C GLN A 186 -4.34 -7.06 6.55
N GLN A 187 -3.57 -6.36 5.71
CA GLN A 187 -3.28 -4.94 5.95
C GLN A 187 -4.59 -4.19 6.23
N ALA A 188 -4.63 -3.41 7.29
CA ALA A 188 -5.86 -2.75 7.72
C ALA A 188 -6.43 -1.85 6.63
N SER A 189 -5.57 -1.18 5.86
CA SER A 189 -5.96 -0.33 4.73
C SER A 189 -6.74 -1.08 3.63
N GLU A 190 -6.40 -2.35 3.37
CA GLU A 190 -7.10 -3.18 2.39
C GLU A 190 -8.45 -3.71 2.93
N LEU A 191 -8.61 -3.76 4.25
CA LEU A 191 -9.88 -4.12 4.91
C LEU A 191 -10.83 -2.92 4.95
N TYR A 192 -10.33 -1.74 5.32
CA TYR A 192 -11.12 -0.49 5.36
C TYR A 192 -11.63 -0.05 3.98
N ASP A 193 -11.02 -0.51 2.89
CA ASP A 193 -11.46 -0.21 1.52
C ASP A 193 -12.81 -0.88 1.15
N ASN A 194 -13.29 -1.85 1.93
CA ASN A 194 -14.53 -2.55 1.67
C ASN A 194 -15.60 -2.16 2.70
N PRO A 195 -16.68 -1.42 2.32
CA PRO A 195 -17.71 -0.94 3.25
C PRO A 195 -18.55 -2.05 3.89
N ASP A 196 -18.53 -3.27 3.35
CA ASP A 196 -19.24 -4.43 3.86
C ASP A 196 -18.39 -5.27 4.84
N VAL A 197 -17.22 -4.76 5.18
CA VAL A 197 -16.29 -5.37 6.13
C VAL A 197 -16.15 -4.46 7.35
N GLU A 198 -16.06 -5.04 8.53
CA GLU A 198 -15.81 -4.33 9.78
C GLU A 198 -14.49 -4.80 10.39
N VAL A 199 -13.54 -3.87 10.54
CA VAL A 199 -12.28 -4.12 11.26
C VAL A 199 -12.59 -4.09 12.75
N ILE A 200 -12.45 -5.22 13.41
CA ILE A 200 -12.78 -5.40 14.84
C ILE A 200 -11.59 -5.19 15.77
N GLY A 201 -10.41 -5.07 15.21
CA GLY A 201 -9.17 -4.81 15.94
C GLY A 201 -7.94 -4.96 15.06
N MET A 202 -6.81 -4.54 15.61
CA MET A 202 -5.49 -4.82 15.04
C MET A 202 -4.92 -6.09 15.69
N LEU A 203 -3.92 -6.72 15.07
CA LEU A 203 -3.18 -7.77 15.77
C LEU A 203 -2.67 -7.23 17.11
N PRO A 204 -2.75 -7.99 18.23
CA PRO A 204 -2.19 -7.58 19.51
C PRO A 204 -0.70 -7.24 19.40
N ALA A 205 -0.22 -6.28 20.20
CA ALA A 205 1.11 -5.71 20.09
C ALA A 205 2.26 -6.71 19.92
N PRO A 206 2.33 -7.85 20.67
CA PRO A 206 3.42 -8.81 20.49
C PRO A 206 3.40 -9.55 19.14
N LEU A 207 2.24 -9.56 18.46
CA LEU A 207 2.02 -10.25 17.20
C LEU A 207 1.92 -9.28 16.02
N GLN A 208 1.86 -7.98 16.27
CA GLN A 208 1.67 -6.97 15.23
C GLN A 208 2.94 -6.77 14.40
N GLN A 209 2.76 -6.64 13.09
CA GLN A 209 3.77 -6.14 12.17
C GLN A 209 3.25 -4.87 11.49
N THR A 210 3.97 -3.78 11.67
CA THR A 210 3.71 -2.54 10.93
C THR A 210 4.60 -2.50 9.70
N THR A 211 4.00 -2.26 8.55
CA THR A 211 4.70 -2.11 7.28
C THR A 211 4.79 -0.64 6.90
N GLN A 212 6.01 -0.17 6.63
CA GLN A 212 6.28 1.14 6.05
C GLN A 212 6.16 1.06 4.54
N TYR A 213 5.36 1.93 3.93
CA TYR A 213 5.26 2.12 2.48
C TYR A 213 5.93 3.43 2.09
N SER A 214 6.72 3.38 1.04
CA SER A 214 7.58 4.47 0.60
C SER A 214 7.54 4.62 -0.92
N ALA A 215 7.96 5.77 -1.40
CA ALA A 215 8.15 6.06 -2.82
C ALA A 215 9.64 6.01 -3.18
N GLY A 216 9.96 5.52 -4.38
CA GLY A 216 11.31 5.54 -4.93
C GLY A 216 11.27 5.71 -6.45
N ILE A 217 12.05 6.63 -6.98
CA ILE A 217 12.19 6.88 -8.43
C ILE A 217 13.26 5.92 -8.97
N THR A 218 12.97 5.23 -10.06
CA THR A 218 13.93 4.30 -10.65
C THR A 218 15.11 5.03 -11.28
N SER A 219 16.30 4.41 -11.27
CA SER A 219 17.51 5.01 -11.85
C SER A 219 17.43 5.18 -13.38
N ASN A 220 16.50 4.49 -14.03
CA ASN A 220 16.24 4.56 -15.47
C ASN A 220 14.87 5.15 -15.79
N ALA A 221 14.26 5.90 -14.85
CA ALA A 221 13.00 6.60 -15.06
C ALA A 221 13.06 7.48 -16.31
N LYS A 222 12.03 7.39 -17.15
CA LYS A 222 11.88 8.24 -18.34
C LYS A 222 11.34 9.63 -17.95
N GLN A 223 10.59 9.70 -16.85
CA GLN A 223 9.89 10.89 -16.36
C GLN A 223 10.28 11.25 -14.91
N PRO A 224 11.59 11.44 -14.60
CA PRO A 224 12.05 11.60 -13.22
C PRO A 224 11.50 12.85 -12.54
N GLU A 225 11.33 13.97 -13.25
CA GLU A 225 10.81 15.21 -12.67
C GLU A 225 9.29 15.11 -12.41
N ALA A 226 8.54 14.49 -13.31
CA ALA A 226 7.12 14.24 -13.11
C ALA A 226 6.88 13.24 -11.96
N ALA A 227 7.71 12.19 -11.85
CA ALA A 227 7.70 11.26 -10.72
C ALA A 227 8.00 11.96 -9.38
N LYS A 228 8.93 12.93 -9.37
CA LYS A 228 9.24 13.76 -8.20
C LYS A 228 8.06 14.65 -7.80
N ALA A 229 7.39 15.27 -8.77
CA ALA A 229 6.18 16.04 -8.53
C ALA A 229 5.04 15.16 -7.97
N MET A 230 4.91 13.91 -8.46
CA MET A 230 3.97 12.94 -7.91
C MET A 230 4.27 12.60 -6.44
N ILE A 231 5.53 12.43 -6.05
CA ILE A 231 5.92 12.23 -4.63
C ILE A 231 5.51 13.44 -3.80
N GLN A 232 5.71 14.65 -4.29
CA GLN A 232 5.28 15.87 -3.59
C GLN A 232 3.77 15.88 -3.36
N ALA A 233 2.97 15.52 -4.36
CA ALA A 233 1.51 15.42 -4.22
C ALA A 233 1.11 14.37 -3.18
N LEU A 234 1.82 13.24 -3.10
CA LEU A 234 1.59 12.16 -2.13
C LEU A 234 2.00 12.53 -0.69
N THR A 235 2.72 13.63 -0.48
CA THR A 235 3.17 14.10 0.86
C THR A 235 2.43 15.33 1.37
N THR A 236 1.45 15.85 0.63
CA THR A 236 0.65 17.02 1.01
C THR A 236 -0.20 16.77 2.25
N SER A 237 -0.64 17.84 2.92
CA SER A 237 -1.60 17.74 4.03
C SER A 237 -2.93 17.09 3.61
N GLN A 238 -3.37 17.34 2.37
CA GLN A 238 -4.57 16.70 1.80
C GLN A 238 -4.35 15.20 1.64
N ALA A 239 -3.23 14.76 1.08
CA ALA A 239 -2.89 13.35 0.96
C ALA A 239 -2.82 12.67 2.35
N LYS A 240 -2.24 13.34 3.36
CA LYS A 240 -2.21 12.84 4.75
C LYS A 240 -3.61 12.66 5.34
N ALA A 241 -4.56 13.54 5.04
CA ALA A 241 -5.95 13.37 5.46
C ALA A 241 -6.61 12.15 4.79
N ILE A 242 -6.39 11.96 3.48
CA ILE A 242 -6.88 10.79 2.73
C ILE A 242 -6.28 9.51 3.31
N TYR A 243 -4.97 9.46 3.57
CA TYR A 243 -4.31 8.30 4.19
C TYR A 243 -4.99 7.90 5.49
N LYS A 244 -5.23 8.85 6.40
CA LYS A 244 -5.91 8.58 7.68
C LYS A 244 -7.31 8.00 7.47
N ALA A 245 -8.08 8.56 6.53
CA ALA A 245 -9.42 8.07 6.21
C ALA A 245 -9.42 6.63 5.65
N LYS A 246 -8.29 6.19 5.06
CA LYS A 246 -8.11 4.82 4.53
C LYS A 246 -7.36 3.89 5.51
N GLY A 247 -7.25 4.24 6.80
CA GLY A 247 -6.60 3.40 7.81
C GLY A 247 -5.07 3.30 7.66
N LEU A 248 -4.47 4.32 7.05
CA LEU A 248 -3.02 4.47 6.90
C LEU A 248 -2.52 5.57 7.84
N GLU A 249 -1.38 5.36 8.48
CA GLU A 249 -0.72 6.37 9.31
C GLU A 249 0.32 7.12 8.46
N PRO A 250 0.11 8.43 8.16
CA PRO A 250 1.10 9.23 7.43
C PRO A 250 2.36 9.47 8.26
N ASN A 251 3.49 9.57 7.59
CA ASN A 251 4.75 10.00 8.19
C ASN A 251 4.79 11.52 8.37
#